data_3db0cf0cb60a18001b50bfa7a5927e9f
#
_entry.id   3db0cf0cb60a18001b50bfa7a5927e9f
#
_cell.length_a   1.000
_cell.length_b   1.000
_cell.length_c   1.000
_cell.angle_alpha   90.00
_cell.angle_beta   90.00
_cell.angle_gamma   90.00
#
_symmetry.space_group_name_H-M   'P 1'
#
loop_
_entity.id
_entity.type
_entity.pdbx_description
1 polymer ?
#
loop_
_entity_poly.entity_id
_entity_poly.type
_entity_poly.pdbx_seq_one_letter_code
_entity_poly.pdbx_strand_id
1 'polypeptide(L)'
;MNKIKIGWAEVDITPKKGQKIGLAGQFFERNTDEVESPISVTAFAVESGNENMIICSCDLGAIGDNLNLLTKEKLKSHSEINPDKVIFNAIHTHTSYVYTKKSLISNSTFDYLKTKVPEDMKYVPLVEECDRMNPDDALEFLAEKMAEAVILAWENRKEGFYRNAFGRVAVGMCRRVCYDDESALMWGDTNSANFSELEAGNDSGMELIFTYNKDKKLTGVVSNIACPAQVVEHRNFISSDYWGKVKDTLR
;
A
#
# COMPACT_ATOMS: atom_id res chain seq x y z
N MET A 1 -5.23 -26.70 23.98
CA MET A 1 -5.01 -25.82 22.82
C MET A 1 -5.54 -24.44 23.18
N ASN A 2 -4.74 -23.41 23.03
CA ASN A 2 -5.21 -22.06 23.22
C ASN A 2 -6.23 -21.74 22.09
N LYS A 3 -7.35 -21.15 22.47
CA LYS A 3 -8.35 -20.71 21.50
C LYS A 3 -7.79 -19.51 20.76
N ILE A 4 -7.97 -19.49 19.44
CA ILE A 4 -7.60 -18.36 18.59
C ILE A 4 -8.81 -17.49 18.40
N LYS A 5 -8.64 -16.18 18.60
CA LYS A 5 -9.64 -15.18 18.22
C LYS A 5 -9.12 -14.38 17.02
N ILE A 6 -10.02 -14.12 16.09
CA ILE A 6 -9.74 -13.47 14.82
C ILE A 6 -10.72 -12.33 14.62
N GLY A 7 -10.21 -11.17 14.26
CA GLY A 7 -11.01 -9.99 13.94
C GLY A 7 -10.57 -9.34 12.63
N TRP A 8 -11.53 -8.83 11.90
CA TRP A 8 -11.32 -8.09 10.67
C TRP A 8 -12.04 -6.75 10.72
N ALA A 9 -11.44 -5.76 10.12
CA ALA A 9 -12.08 -4.48 9.84
C ALA A 9 -11.53 -3.90 8.53
N GLU A 10 -12.37 -3.15 7.86
CA GLU A 10 -11.99 -2.34 6.71
C GLU A 10 -12.54 -0.93 6.92
N VAL A 11 -11.68 0.06 6.74
CA VAL A 11 -12.02 1.47 6.88
C VAL A 11 -11.71 2.18 5.57
N ASP A 12 -12.71 2.86 5.04
CA ASP A 12 -12.59 3.66 3.82
C ASP A 12 -11.72 4.90 4.09
N ILE A 13 -10.73 5.11 3.24
CA ILE A 13 -9.86 6.28 3.23
C ILE A 13 -9.99 7.07 1.92
N THR A 14 -10.99 6.77 1.11
CA THR A 14 -11.27 7.53 -0.12
C THR A 14 -11.57 8.99 0.22
N PRO A 15 -10.97 9.97 -0.46
CA PRO A 15 -11.30 11.38 -0.24
C PRO A 15 -12.79 11.67 -0.48
N LYS A 16 -13.32 12.66 0.21
CA LYS A 16 -14.69 13.10 -0.04
C LYS A 16 -14.83 13.62 -1.46
N LYS A 17 -16.02 13.45 -2.03
CA LYS A 17 -16.33 13.96 -3.40
C LYS A 17 -15.95 15.43 -3.53
N GLY A 18 -15.17 15.76 -4.56
CA GLY A 18 -14.68 17.11 -4.83
C GLY A 18 -13.45 17.52 -4.00
N GLN A 19 -12.94 16.65 -3.14
CA GLN A 19 -11.72 16.91 -2.38
C GLN A 19 -10.51 16.39 -3.16
N LYS A 20 -9.74 17.29 -3.73
CA LYS A 20 -8.50 16.93 -4.41
C LYS A 20 -7.43 16.49 -3.45
N ILE A 21 -6.67 15.47 -3.83
CA ILE A 21 -5.46 15.02 -3.15
C ILE A 21 -4.28 15.00 -4.12
N GLY A 22 -3.07 15.12 -3.57
CA GLY A 22 -1.85 14.81 -4.30
C GLY A 22 -1.67 13.29 -4.40
N LEU A 23 -1.30 12.79 -5.57
CA LEU A 23 -1.00 11.37 -5.78
C LEU A 23 0.49 11.08 -5.63
N ALA A 24 0.81 10.07 -4.82
CA ALA A 24 2.18 9.62 -4.56
C ALA A 24 2.76 8.82 -5.75
N GLY A 25 4.07 8.53 -5.70
CA GLY A 25 4.74 7.49 -6.46
C GLY A 25 5.40 7.93 -7.76
N GLN A 26 5.05 9.09 -8.32
CA GLN A 26 5.69 9.62 -9.52
C GLN A 26 6.69 10.73 -9.18
N PHE A 27 7.60 11.05 -10.11
CA PHE A 27 8.60 12.12 -9.96
C PHE A 27 8.04 13.51 -10.34
N PHE A 28 6.76 13.61 -10.61
CA PHE A 28 6.04 14.85 -10.91
C PHE A 28 4.74 14.89 -10.12
N GLU A 29 4.26 16.10 -9.90
CA GLU A 29 3.02 16.32 -9.14
C GLU A 29 1.79 15.91 -9.95
N ARG A 30 0.90 15.17 -9.30
CA ARG A 30 -0.43 14.84 -9.81
C ARG A 30 -1.45 15.15 -8.72
N ASN A 31 -2.48 15.87 -9.08
CA ASN A 31 -3.57 16.24 -8.17
C ASN A 31 -4.90 15.85 -8.81
N THR A 32 -5.77 15.21 -8.04
CA THR A 32 -7.07 14.76 -8.55
C THR A 32 -8.11 14.62 -7.45
N ASP A 33 -9.38 14.72 -7.81
CA ASP A 33 -10.58 14.33 -7.05
C ASP A 33 -11.38 13.21 -7.76
N GLU A 34 -10.85 12.72 -8.89
CA GLU A 34 -11.45 11.59 -9.61
C GLU A 34 -11.11 10.26 -8.92
N VAL A 35 -12.11 9.43 -8.67
CA VAL A 35 -11.99 8.12 -8.02
C VAL A 35 -12.37 7.04 -9.04
N GLU A 36 -11.39 6.20 -9.42
CA GLU A 36 -11.61 5.00 -10.23
C GLU A 36 -12.09 3.85 -9.36
N SER A 37 -11.42 3.63 -8.22
CA SER A 37 -11.82 2.65 -7.22
C SER A 37 -11.56 3.16 -5.81
N PRO A 38 -12.39 2.77 -4.82
CA PRO A 38 -12.17 3.15 -3.42
C PRO A 38 -10.81 2.67 -2.93
N ILE A 39 -10.26 3.41 -1.97
CA ILE A 39 -9.05 3.04 -1.24
C ILE A 39 -9.38 2.83 0.22
N SER A 40 -8.75 1.83 0.85
CA SER A 40 -9.08 1.42 2.21
C SER A 40 -7.87 1.02 3.03
N VAL A 41 -8.06 0.94 4.34
CA VAL A 41 -7.20 0.24 5.29
C VAL A 41 -7.93 -1.01 5.74
N THR A 42 -7.37 -2.18 5.49
CA THR A 42 -7.89 -3.47 5.95
C THR A 42 -7.01 -3.99 7.08
N ALA A 43 -7.59 -4.17 8.27
CA ALA A 43 -6.90 -4.67 9.44
C ALA A 43 -7.31 -6.11 9.77
N PHE A 44 -6.32 -6.94 10.10
CA PHE A 44 -6.45 -8.32 10.55
C PHE A 44 -5.84 -8.45 11.94
N ALA A 45 -6.66 -8.76 12.94
CA ALA A 45 -6.24 -8.98 14.31
C ALA A 45 -6.32 -10.47 14.67
N VAL A 46 -5.28 -10.98 15.32
CA VAL A 46 -5.22 -12.35 15.83
C VAL A 46 -4.73 -12.36 17.29
N GLU A 47 -5.39 -13.17 18.11
CA GLU A 47 -5.03 -13.39 19.53
C GLU A 47 -5.02 -14.89 19.82
N SER A 48 -3.98 -15.36 20.50
CA SER A 48 -3.85 -16.75 20.95
C SER A 48 -3.18 -16.80 22.34
N GLY A 49 -3.96 -17.09 23.36
CA GLY A 49 -3.47 -17.01 24.75
C GLY A 49 -3.08 -15.57 25.11
N ASN A 50 -1.83 -15.37 25.49
CA ASN A 50 -1.27 -14.05 25.83
C ASN A 50 -0.58 -13.34 24.65
N GLU A 51 -0.56 -14.00 23.48
CA GLU A 51 0.06 -13.43 22.28
C GLU A 51 -0.99 -12.86 21.35
N ASN A 52 -0.64 -11.74 20.73
CA ASN A 52 -1.49 -11.08 19.75
C ASN A 52 -0.66 -10.35 18.69
N MET A 53 -1.28 -10.06 17.56
CA MET A 53 -0.72 -9.26 16.50
C MET A 53 -1.85 -8.64 15.67
N ILE A 54 -1.62 -7.45 15.14
CA ILE A 54 -2.52 -6.84 14.17
C ILE A 54 -1.71 -6.46 12.93
N ILE A 55 -2.16 -6.88 11.77
CA ILE A 55 -1.56 -6.54 10.48
C ILE A 55 -2.56 -5.69 9.71
N CYS A 56 -2.11 -4.55 9.19
CA CYS A 56 -2.91 -3.66 8.36
C CYS A 56 -2.33 -3.60 6.95
N SER A 57 -3.18 -3.86 5.95
CA SER A 57 -2.91 -3.56 4.54
C SER A 57 -3.54 -2.23 4.19
N CYS A 58 -2.73 -1.28 3.74
CA CYS A 58 -3.13 0.08 3.43
C CYS A 58 -3.02 0.33 1.93
N ASP A 59 -4.06 0.88 1.32
CA ASP A 59 -4.04 1.27 -0.10
C ASP A 59 -3.29 2.61 -0.24
N LEU A 60 -2.01 2.56 0.10
CA LEU A 60 -1.06 3.69 0.09
C LEU A 60 0.20 3.32 -0.70
N GLY A 61 0.97 4.33 -1.11
CA GLY A 61 2.24 4.14 -1.79
C GLY A 61 3.35 3.62 -0.87
N ALA A 62 3.36 4.09 0.37
CA ALA A 62 4.32 3.69 1.40
C ALA A 62 3.75 3.98 2.79
N ILE A 63 4.37 3.43 3.83
CA ILE A 63 4.15 3.82 5.22
C ILE A 63 5.45 4.43 5.75
N GLY A 64 5.47 5.76 5.85
CA GLY A 64 6.60 6.49 6.43
C GLY A 64 6.58 6.46 7.96
N ASP A 65 7.73 6.72 8.58
CA ASP A 65 7.87 6.73 10.04
C ASP A 65 6.90 7.73 10.70
N ASN A 66 6.68 8.90 10.09
CA ASN A 66 5.76 9.90 10.59
C ASN A 66 4.32 9.36 10.70
N LEU A 67 3.82 8.68 9.67
CA LEU A 67 2.48 8.09 9.68
C LEU A 67 2.39 6.92 10.67
N ASN A 68 3.40 6.04 10.68
CA ASN A 68 3.47 4.91 11.61
C ASN A 68 3.48 5.39 13.07
N LEU A 69 4.35 6.34 13.41
CA LEU A 69 4.48 6.86 14.77
C LEU A 69 3.21 7.61 15.23
N LEU A 70 2.63 8.43 14.36
CA LEU A 70 1.40 9.16 14.68
C LEU A 70 0.21 8.20 14.89
N THR A 71 0.09 7.17 14.06
CA THR A 71 -0.95 6.13 14.24
C THR A 71 -0.77 5.39 15.57
N LYS A 72 0.47 4.98 15.88
CA LYS A 72 0.77 4.31 17.15
C LYS A 72 0.50 5.19 18.36
N GLU A 73 0.74 6.50 18.25
CA GLU A 73 0.40 7.45 19.33
C GLU A 73 -1.10 7.49 19.60
N LYS A 74 -1.93 7.52 18.55
CA LYS A 74 -3.40 7.47 18.68
C LYS A 74 -3.90 6.18 19.34
N LEU A 75 -3.18 5.07 19.16
CA LEU A 75 -3.53 3.78 19.76
C LEU A 75 -3.22 3.70 21.26
N LYS A 76 -2.37 4.57 21.83
CA LYS A 76 -2.01 4.54 23.26
C LYS A 76 -3.18 4.74 24.21
N SER A 77 -4.27 5.36 23.75
CA SER A 77 -5.50 5.50 24.56
C SER A 77 -6.26 4.18 24.74
N HIS A 78 -5.93 3.14 23.96
CA HIS A 78 -6.54 1.81 24.00
C HIS A 78 -5.59 0.83 24.68
N SER A 79 -5.65 0.72 26.00
CA SER A 79 -4.71 -0.03 26.83
C SER A 79 -4.62 -1.54 26.53
N GLU A 80 -5.65 -2.09 25.90
CA GLU A 80 -5.71 -3.50 25.46
C GLU A 80 -4.98 -3.76 24.14
N ILE A 81 -4.58 -2.72 23.41
CA ILE A 81 -3.81 -2.81 22.16
C ILE A 81 -2.36 -2.40 22.44
N ASN A 82 -1.43 -3.30 22.22
CA ASN A 82 0.00 -2.95 22.24
C ASN A 82 0.40 -2.41 20.85
N PRO A 83 0.71 -1.10 20.72
CA PRO A 83 1.07 -0.51 19.42
C PRO A 83 2.31 -1.16 18.77
N ASP A 84 3.20 -1.77 19.53
CA ASP A 84 4.40 -2.43 19.01
C ASP A 84 4.10 -3.80 18.36
N LYS A 85 2.90 -4.33 18.59
CA LYS A 85 2.39 -5.53 17.93
C LYS A 85 1.49 -5.22 16.73
N VAL A 86 1.46 -3.96 16.28
CA VAL A 86 0.74 -3.52 15.09
C VAL A 86 1.72 -3.28 13.94
N ILE A 87 1.48 -3.96 12.83
CA ILE A 87 2.30 -3.89 11.61
C ILE A 87 1.45 -3.24 10.50
N PHE A 88 1.98 -2.19 9.90
CA PHE A 88 1.36 -1.52 8.76
C PHE A 88 2.14 -1.81 7.48
N ASN A 89 1.44 -2.23 6.43
CA ASN A 89 1.98 -2.49 5.10
C ASN A 89 1.24 -1.68 4.06
N ALA A 90 1.96 -1.10 3.11
CA ALA A 90 1.38 -0.48 1.93
C ALA A 90 1.33 -1.49 0.78
N ILE A 91 0.25 -1.47 -0.01
CA ILE A 91 0.18 -2.24 -1.26
C ILE A 91 1.06 -1.63 -2.37
N HIS A 92 1.61 -0.47 -2.12
CA HIS A 92 2.44 0.34 -3.00
C HIS A 92 1.69 0.89 -4.22
N THR A 93 0.42 1.30 -4.04
CA THR A 93 -0.29 2.01 -5.10
C THR A 93 0.26 3.41 -5.30
N HIS A 94 0.49 3.79 -6.56
CA HIS A 94 0.93 5.13 -6.94
C HIS A 94 -0.24 6.09 -7.22
N THR A 95 -1.46 5.68 -6.91
CA THR A 95 -2.69 6.45 -7.13
C THR A 95 -3.44 6.70 -5.82
N SER A 96 -2.69 7.01 -4.75
CA SER A 96 -3.18 7.35 -3.42
C SER A 96 -2.41 8.54 -2.84
N TYR A 97 -2.66 8.91 -1.60
CA TYR A 97 -2.24 10.13 -0.92
C TYR A 97 -0.74 10.44 -0.93
N VAL A 98 -0.43 11.71 -1.18
CA VAL A 98 0.77 12.36 -0.65
C VAL A 98 0.45 12.91 0.73
N TYR A 99 1.19 12.46 1.76
CA TYR A 99 1.01 12.87 3.16
C TYR A 99 2.33 13.33 3.83
N THR A 100 3.30 13.72 3.02
CA THR A 100 4.57 14.27 3.51
C THR A 100 4.95 15.53 2.73
N LYS A 101 5.36 16.56 3.45
CA LYS A 101 5.87 17.81 2.85
C LYS A 101 7.30 17.68 2.34
N LYS A 102 8.08 16.77 2.92
CA LYS A 102 9.46 16.56 2.50
C LYS A 102 9.47 15.62 1.31
N SER A 103 9.89 16.11 0.16
CA SER A 103 10.34 15.25 -0.92
C SER A 103 11.36 14.27 -0.34
N LEU A 104 11.15 12.97 -0.51
CA LEU A 104 12.13 11.92 -0.19
C LEU A 104 13.40 12.05 -1.06
N ILE A 105 13.39 12.97 -2.00
CA ILE A 105 14.43 13.19 -2.99
C ILE A 105 15.23 14.40 -2.56
N SER A 106 16.54 14.22 -2.34
CA SER A 106 17.46 15.32 -2.09
C SER A 106 17.50 16.27 -3.30
N ASN A 107 17.84 17.54 -3.09
CA ASN A 107 17.93 18.52 -4.18
C ASN A 107 18.85 18.04 -5.34
N SER A 108 19.95 17.33 -5.05
CA SER A 108 20.85 16.78 -6.07
C SER A 108 20.21 15.65 -6.88
N THR A 109 19.47 14.77 -6.24
CA THR A 109 18.68 13.71 -6.92
C THR A 109 17.58 14.35 -7.76
N PHE A 110 16.99 15.40 -7.27
CA PHE A 110 15.96 16.18 -7.94
C PHE A 110 16.47 16.81 -9.25
N ASP A 111 17.61 17.47 -9.21
CA ASP A 111 18.21 18.08 -10.40
C ASP A 111 18.61 17.03 -11.44
N TYR A 112 19.10 15.87 -11.02
CA TYR A 112 19.35 14.74 -11.91
C TYR A 112 18.06 14.23 -12.56
N LEU A 113 16.98 14.06 -11.81
CA LEU A 113 15.70 13.59 -12.33
C LEU A 113 15.08 14.55 -13.34
N LYS A 114 15.23 15.87 -13.17
CA LYS A 114 14.81 16.87 -14.16
C LYS A 114 15.38 16.61 -15.55
N THR A 115 16.60 16.06 -15.63
CA THR A 115 17.24 15.74 -16.91
C THR A 115 16.68 14.45 -17.55
N LYS A 116 15.88 13.68 -16.82
CA LYS A 116 15.32 12.38 -17.25
C LYS A 116 13.81 12.41 -17.49
N VAL A 117 13.15 13.49 -17.08
CA VAL A 117 11.70 13.67 -17.33
C VAL A 117 11.53 14.23 -18.75
N PRO A 118 10.61 13.69 -19.58
CA PRO A 118 10.30 14.25 -20.89
C PRO A 118 9.97 15.74 -20.81
N GLU A 119 10.33 16.51 -21.83
CA GLU A 119 10.16 17.99 -21.86
C GLU A 119 8.68 18.41 -21.75
N ASP A 120 7.75 17.56 -22.16
CA ASP A 120 6.31 17.75 -22.06
C ASP A 120 5.76 17.47 -20.65
N MET A 121 6.52 16.83 -19.78
CA MET A 121 6.19 16.61 -18.38
C MET A 121 6.75 17.75 -17.54
N LYS A 122 5.87 18.64 -17.07
CA LYS A 122 6.26 19.63 -16.06
C LYS A 122 6.62 18.91 -14.77
N TYR A 123 7.90 18.88 -14.47
CA TYR A 123 8.37 18.50 -13.16
C TYR A 123 8.09 19.66 -12.18
N VAL A 124 7.03 19.54 -11.42
CA VAL A 124 6.66 20.52 -10.40
C VAL A 124 7.02 19.92 -9.04
N PRO A 125 7.94 20.53 -8.27
CA PRO A 125 8.13 20.15 -6.87
C PRO A 125 6.79 20.28 -6.14
N LEU A 126 6.58 19.46 -5.12
CA LEU A 126 5.42 19.60 -4.23
C LEU A 126 5.36 21.06 -3.73
N VAL A 127 4.46 21.85 -4.27
CA VAL A 127 4.30 23.25 -3.90
C VAL A 127 3.42 23.31 -2.65
N GLU A 128 3.80 24.14 -1.69
CA GLU A 128 3.04 24.31 -0.44
C GLU A 128 1.63 24.86 -0.70
N GLU A 129 1.46 25.67 -1.73
CA GLU A 129 0.18 26.29 -2.11
C GLU A 129 -0.36 25.68 -3.41
N CYS A 130 -1.25 24.73 -3.31
CA CYS A 130 -2.03 24.22 -4.42
C CYS A 130 -3.44 23.83 -3.98
N ASP A 131 -4.37 23.79 -4.96
CA ASP A 131 -5.76 23.41 -4.75
C ASP A 131 -5.89 21.89 -4.49
N ARG A 132 -5.38 21.44 -3.33
CA ARG A 132 -5.49 20.06 -2.84
C ARG A 132 -5.41 20.01 -1.33
N MET A 133 -5.76 18.86 -0.74
CA MET A 133 -5.56 18.58 0.68
C MET A 133 -4.10 18.80 1.07
N ASN A 134 -3.88 19.55 2.15
CA ASN A 134 -2.54 19.74 2.69
C ASN A 134 -1.96 18.38 3.15
N PRO A 135 -0.68 18.08 2.89
CA PRO A 135 -0.05 16.83 3.34
C PRO A 135 -0.14 16.57 4.84
N ASP A 136 -0.12 17.60 5.70
CA ASP A 136 -0.28 17.42 7.15
C ASP A 136 -1.71 17.01 7.52
N ASP A 137 -2.73 17.58 6.84
CA ASP A 137 -4.12 17.18 7.03
C ASP A 137 -4.34 15.74 6.53
N ALA A 138 -3.70 15.37 5.43
CA ALA A 138 -3.72 13.99 4.91
C ALA A 138 -3.05 13.02 5.91
N LEU A 139 -1.92 13.41 6.50
CA LEU A 139 -1.21 12.61 7.50
C LEU A 139 -2.09 12.35 8.72
N GLU A 140 -2.72 13.40 9.25
CA GLU A 140 -3.61 13.29 10.41
C GLU A 140 -4.84 12.43 10.11
N PHE A 141 -5.51 12.67 8.99
CA PHE A 141 -6.64 11.87 8.52
C PHE A 141 -6.28 10.39 8.37
N LEU A 142 -5.17 10.07 7.72
CA LEU A 142 -4.73 8.70 7.52
C LEU A 142 -4.38 8.02 8.84
N ALA A 143 -3.70 8.71 9.76
CA ALA A 143 -3.37 8.17 11.07
C ALA A 143 -4.63 7.86 11.90
N GLU A 144 -5.66 8.71 11.83
CA GLU A 144 -6.95 8.44 12.47
C GLU A 144 -7.63 7.22 11.89
N LYS A 145 -7.71 7.12 10.57
CA LYS A 145 -8.35 5.99 9.88
C LYS A 145 -7.62 4.66 10.05
N MET A 146 -6.30 4.70 10.10
CA MET A 146 -5.48 3.53 10.39
C MET A 146 -5.68 3.06 11.84
N ALA A 147 -5.73 3.98 12.81
CA ALA A 147 -6.04 3.65 14.19
C ALA A 147 -7.46 3.09 14.34
N GLU A 148 -8.45 3.70 13.68
CA GLU A 148 -9.83 3.21 13.63
C GLU A 148 -9.92 1.76 13.14
N ALA A 149 -9.23 1.43 12.04
CA ALA A 149 -9.19 0.07 11.49
C ALA A 149 -8.59 -0.93 12.48
N VAL A 150 -7.50 -0.57 13.16
CA VAL A 150 -6.85 -1.39 14.18
C VAL A 150 -7.82 -1.66 15.35
N ILE A 151 -8.47 -0.63 15.88
CA ILE A 151 -9.40 -0.72 17.01
C ILE A 151 -10.58 -1.62 16.63
N LEU A 152 -11.22 -1.36 15.50
CA LEU A 152 -12.36 -2.15 15.02
C LEU A 152 -11.98 -3.62 14.79
N ALA A 153 -10.81 -3.91 14.20
CA ALA A 153 -10.36 -5.28 14.03
C ALA A 153 -10.13 -5.97 15.39
N TRP A 154 -9.58 -5.23 16.36
CA TRP A 154 -9.38 -5.73 17.71
C TRP A 154 -10.71 -6.04 18.41
N GLU A 155 -11.68 -5.17 18.34
CA GLU A 155 -13.03 -5.34 18.94
C GLU A 155 -13.82 -6.45 18.27
N ASN A 156 -13.69 -6.63 16.97
CA ASN A 156 -14.40 -7.64 16.19
C ASN A 156 -13.88 -9.08 16.39
N ARG A 157 -12.84 -9.29 17.23
CA ARG A 157 -12.27 -10.62 17.44
C ARG A 157 -13.29 -11.61 17.99
N LYS A 158 -13.40 -12.73 17.30
CA LYS A 158 -14.25 -13.88 17.68
C LYS A 158 -13.44 -15.16 17.54
N GLU A 159 -13.85 -16.19 18.29
CA GLU A 159 -13.26 -17.53 18.17
C GLU A 159 -13.33 -18.02 16.73
N GLY A 160 -12.20 -18.50 16.23
CA GLY A 160 -12.06 -18.90 14.83
C GLY A 160 -10.90 -19.82 14.58
N PHE A 161 -10.66 -20.11 13.33
CA PHE A 161 -9.59 -20.98 12.85
C PHE A 161 -8.85 -20.30 11.70
N TYR A 162 -7.62 -20.74 11.44
CA TYR A 162 -6.90 -20.36 10.24
C TYR A 162 -6.29 -21.58 9.54
N ARG A 163 -6.00 -21.42 8.28
CA ARG A 163 -5.28 -22.38 7.46
C ARG A 163 -4.28 -21.63 6.56
N ASN A 164 -3.04 -22.08 6.59
CA ASN A 164 -2.03 -21.62 5.65
C ASN A 164 -2.17 -22.37 4.33
N ALA A 165 -1.88 -21.66 3.25
CA ALA A 165 -1.74 -22.25 1.92
C ALA A 165 -0.61 -21.54 1.18
N PHE A 166 -0.05 -22.23 0.22
CA PHE A 166 0.93 -21.70 -0.70
C PHE A 166 0.48 -21.96 -2.12
N GLY A 167 0.60 -20.94 -2.98
CA GLY A 167 0.32 -21.04 -4.40
C GLY A 167 1.42 -20.38 -5.22
N ARG A 168 1.22 -20.34 -6.52
CA ARG A 168 2.09 -19.61 -7.44
C ARG A 168 1.25 -18.73 -8.34
N VAL A 169 1.75 -17.53 -8.61
CA VAL A 169 1.09 -16.56 -9.48
C VAL A 169 2.16 -15.75 -10.25
N ALA A 170 2.02 -15.71 -11.57
CA ALA A 170 2.95 -14.98 -12.43
C ALA A 170 2.37 -13.60 -12.75
N VAL A 171 2.43 -12.67 -11.78
CA VAL A 171 1.86 -11.31 -11.91
C VAL A 171 2.90 -10.21 -11.89
N GLY A 172 4.12 -10.48 -11.40
CA GLY A 172 5.23 -9.52 -11.41
C GLY A 172 6.28 -9.87 -12.45
N MET A 173 7.05 -8.87 -12.90
CA MET A 173 8.16 -9.05 -13.82
C MET A 173 9.34 -8.19 -13.40
N CYS A 174 10.57 -8.65 -13.62
CA CYS A 174 11.76 -7.82 -13.47
C CYS A 174 11.70 -6.67 -14.49
N ARG A 175 11.97 -5.44 -14.04
CA ARG A 175 11.93 -4.23 -14.86
C ARG A 175 13.32 -3.79 -15.36
N ARG A 176 14.37 -4.47 -14.91
CA ARG A 176 15.73 -4.14 -15.28
C ARG A 176 16.18 -5.02 -16.44
N VAL A 177 16.51 -4.38 -17.55
CA VAL A 177 16.93 -5.01 -18.80
C VAL A 177 18.44 -4.97 -18.87
N CYS A 178 19.07 -6.08 -19.22
CA CYS A 178 20.51 -6.21 -19.47
C CYS A 178 20.78 -6.28 -20.99
N TYR A 179 21.92 -5.73 -21.41
CA TYR A 179 22.34 -5.65 -22.78
C TYR A 179 23.71 -6.30 -23.00
N ASP A 180 24.03 -6.65 -24.25
CA ASP A 180 25.27 -7.33 -24.64
C ASP A 180 26.53 -6.51 -24.36
N ASP A 181 26.42 -5.20 -24.20
CA ASP A 181 27.50 -4.28 -23.84
C ASP A 181 27.74 -4.20 -22.31
N GLU A 182 27.21 -5.14 -21.54
CA GLU A 182 27.28 -5.20 -20.09
C GLU A 182 26.52 -4.04 -19.37
N SER A 183 25.78 -3.25 -20.11
CA SER A 183 24.93 -2.22 -19.52
C SER A 183 23.60 -2.81 -19.02
N ALA A 184 22.95 -2.10 -18.07
CA ALA A 184 21.61 -2.45 -17.61
C ALA A 184 20.79 -1.19 -17.38
N LEU A 185 19.52 -1.22 -17.75
CA LEU A 185 18.64 -0.07 -17.66
C LEU A 185 17.28 -0.47 -17.07
N MET A 186 16.83 0.31 -16.07
CA MET A 186 15.47 0.21 -15.55
C MET A 186 14.48 0.64 -16.64
N TRP A 187 13.46 -0.17 -16.90
CA TRP A 187 12.52 -0.02 -18.03
C TRP A 187 13.21 0.08 -19.38
N GLY A 188 14.31 -0.68 -19.57
CA GLY A 188 15.02 -0.75 -20.84
C GLY A 188 14.18 -1.36 -21.95
N ASP A 189 14.55 -1.05 -23.20
CA ASP A 189 13.87 -1.57 -24.38
C ASP A 189 14.26 -3.04 -24.62
N THR A 190 13.28 -3.94 -24.50
CA THR A 190 13.45 -5.38 -24.78
C THR A 190 13.38 -5.72 -26.27
N ASN A 191 13.05 -4.75 -27.14
CA ASN A 191 13.10 -4.92 -28.60
C ASN A 191 14.43 -4.42 -29.21
N SER A 192 15.33 -3.91 -28.39
CA SER A 192 16.63 -3.48 -28.85
C SER A 192 17.46 -4.66 -29.39
N ALA A 193 18.23 -4.44 -30.44
CA ALA A 193 19.05 -5.48 -31.07
C ALA A 193 20.13 -6.06 -30.13
N ASN A 194 20.56 -5.29 -29.13
CA ASN A 194 21.52 -5.68 -28.11
C ASN A 194 20.86 -6.15 -26.79
N PHE A 195 19.54 -6.42 -26.79
CA PHE A 195 18.88 -7.03 -25.64
C PHE A 195 19.47 -8.41 -25.34
N SER A 196 19.91 -8.64 -24.12
CA SER A 196 20.43 -9.90 -23.65
C SER A 196 19.40 -10.65 -22.80
N GLU A 197 19.00 -10.08 -21.68
CA GLU A 197 18.09 -10.73 -20.72
C GLU A 197 17.43 -9.72 -19.76
N LEU A 198 16.47 -10.19 -18.98
CA LEU A 198 16.05 -9.50 -17.77
C LEU A 198 17.02 -9.88 -16.64
N GLU A 199 17.43 -8.91 -15.81
CA GLU A 199 18.44 -9.08 -14.75
C GLU A 199 18.12 -10.22 -13.78
N ALA A 200 16.83 -10.48 -13.54
CA ALA A 200 16.40 -11.52 -12.62
C ALA A 200 15.01 -12.06 -12.98
N GLY A 201 14.67 -13.21 -12.39
CA GLY A 201 13.29 -13.67 -12.33
C GLY A 201 12.45 -12.87 -11.33
N ASN A 202 11.16 -13.14 -11.30
CA ASN A 202 10.26 -12.66 -10.25
C ASN A 202 9.86 -13.81 -9.33
N ASP A 203 9.76 -13.55 -8.02
CA ASP A 203 9.19 -14.53 -7.10
C ASP A 203 7.70 -14.73 -7.43
N SER A 204 7.34 -15.94 -7.86
CA SER A 204 5.97 -16.32 -8.13
C SER A 204 5.23 -16.89 -6.92
N GLY A 205 5.88 -16.93 -5.75
CA GLY A 205 5.28 -17.41 -4.52
C GLY A 205 4.09 -16.56 -4.10
N MET A 206 3.02 -17.22 -3.68
CA MET A 206 1.85 -16.58 -3.11
C MET A 206 1.54 -17.26 -1.78
N GLU A 207 1.85 -16.57 -0.68
CA GLU A 207 1.49 -17.03 0.64
C GLU A 207 0.08 -16.59 1.00
N LEU A 208 -0.67 -17.52 1.59
CA LEU A 208 -2.07 -17.31 1.94
C LEU A 208 -2.35 -17.74 3.38
N ILE A 209 -3.17 -16.93 4.08
CA ILE A 209 -3.81 -17.31 5.34
C ILE A 209 -5.31 -17.15 5.15
N PHE A 210 -6.03 -18.26 5.16
CA PHE A 210 -7.49 -18.28 5.19
C PHE A 210 -7.95 -18.30 6.62
N THR A 211 -8.93 -17.45 6.96
CA THR A 211 -9.53 -17.43 8.29
C THR A 211 -10.99 -17.86 8.25
N TYR A 212 -11.43 -18.54 9.29
CA TYR A 212 -12.77 -19.11 9.39
C TYR A 212 -13.36 -18.82 10.76
N ASN A 213 -14.67 -18.63 10.83
CA ASN A 213 -15.38 -18.60 12.10
C ASN A 213 -15.56 -20.02 12.69
N LYS A 214 -16.16 -20.10 13.89
CA LYS A 214 -16.45 -21.38 14.57
C LYS A 214 -17.30 -22.35 13.74
N ASP A 215 -18.11 -21.83 12.82
CA ASP A 215 -18.97 -22.60 11.93
C ASP A 215 -18.27 -23.01 10.62
N LYS A 216 -16.95 -22.82 10.55
CA LYS A 216 -16.08 -23.10 9.40
C LYS A 216 -16.41 -22.28 8.13
N LYS A 217 -17.10 -21.16 8.27
CA LYS A 217 -17.31 -20.22 7.17
C LYS A 217 -16.09 -19.32 7.03
N LEU A 218 -15.65 -19.09 5.79
CA LEU A 218 -14.56 -18.18 5.46
C LEU A 218 -14.93 -16.77 5.95
N THR A 219 -13.98 -16.11 6.64
CA THR A 219 -14.16 -14.75 7.16
C THR A 219 -13.15 -13.75 6.58
N GLY A 220 -12.07 -14.23 5.99
CA GLY A 220 -11.08 -13.37 5.35
C GLY A 220 -9.90 -14.16 4.81
N VAL A 221 -9.10 -13.47 4.00
CA VAL A 221 -7.88 -14.00 3.40
C VAL A 221 -6.78 -12.95 3.54
N VAL A 222 -5.62 -13.34 4.07
CA VAL A 222 -4.37 -12.58 3.91
C VAL A 222 -3.62 -13.18 2.72
N SER A 223 -3.22 -12.35 1.77
CA SER A 223 -2.40 -12.76 0.62
C SER A 223 -1.15 -11.91 0.55
N ASN A 224 0.00 -12.55 0.37
CA ASN A 224 1.28 -11.90 0.11
C ASN A 224 1.86 -12.37 -1.22
N ILE A 225 2.19 -11.42 -2.09
CA ILE A 225 2.81 -11.65 -3.40
C ILE A 225 3.90 -10.61 -3.68
N ALA A 226 4.92 -11.00 -4.42
CA ALA A 226 6.04 -10.13 -4.80
C ALA A 226 5.68 -9.28 -6.03
N CYS A 227 4.64 -8.45 -5.90
CA CYS A 227 4.20 -7.55 -6.97
C CYS A 227 3.59 -6.26 -6.39
N PRO A 228 4.21 -5.10 -6.60
CA PRO A 228 3.64 -3.82 -6.18
C PRO A 228 2.40 -3.46 -7.01
N ALA A 229 1.50 -2.68 -6.42
CA ALA A 229 0.29 -2.20 -7.08
C ALA A 229 0.59 -1.02 -8.01
N GLN A 230 1.14 -1.30 -9.19
CA GLN A 230 1.65 -0.29 -10.14
C GLN A 230 1.10 -0.43 -11.57
N VAL A 231 -0.04 -1.11 -11.76
CA VAL A 231 -0.65 -1.29 -13.09
C VAL A 231 -1.14 0.04 -13.66
N VAL A 232 -1.70 0.89 -12.79
CA VAL A 232 -2.22 2.22 -13.16
C VAL A 232 -1.38 3.36 -12.60
N GLU A 233 -0.11 3.14 -12.31
CA GLU A 233 0.76 4.05 -11.56
C GLU A 233 0.89 5.46 -12.15
N HIS A 234 0.72 5.62 -13.46
CA HIS A 234 0.85 6.90 -14.18
C HIS A 234 -0.49 7.64 -14.37
N ARG A 235 -1.61 7.02 -13.96
CA ARG A 235 -2.94 7.60 -14.15
C ARG A 235 -3.21 8.74 -13.15
N ASN A 236 -4.10 9.65 -13.53
CA ASN A 236 -4.47 10.80 -12.70
C ASN A 236 -5.86 10.61 -12.08
N PHE A 237 -6.04 9.52 -11.36
CA PHE A 237 -7.21 9.21 -10.56
C PHE A 237 -6.79 8.47 -9.28
N ILE A 238 -7.69 8.39 -8.31
CA ILE A 238 -7.50 7.63 -7.06
C ILE A 238 -7.91 6.19 -7.30
N SER A 239 -7.05 5.24 -6.92
CA SER A 239 -7.31 3.82 -7.12
C SER A 239 -6.51 2.94 -6.15
N SER A 240 -7.11 1.84 -5.71
CA SER A 240 -6.44 0.72 -5.05
C SER A 240 -5.72 -0.22 -6.02
N ASP A 241 -5.60 0.20 -7.30
CA ASP A 241 -4.93 -0.56 -8.37
C ASP A 241 -5.55 -1.97 -8.54
N TYR A 242 -4.80 -2.98 -8.95
CA TYR A 242 -5.34 -4.34 -9.13
C TYR A 242 -5.88 -4.95 -7.82
N TRP A 243 -5.37 -4.54 -6.65
CA TRP A 243 -5.87 -5.05 -5.37
C TRP A 243 -7.33 -4.69 -5.13
N GLY A 244 -7.82 -3.57 -5.67
CA GLY A 244 -9.27 -3.25 -5.65
C GLY A 244 -10.09 -4.33 -6.31
N LYS A 245 -9.69 -4.78 -7.50
CA LYS A 245 -10.40 -5.85 -8.24
C LYS A 245 -10.32 -7.20 -7.52
N VAL A 246 -9.17 -7.50 -6.88
CA VAL A 246 -9.02 -8.70 -6.04
C VAL A 246 -9.97 -8.67 -4.86
N LYS A 247 -10.03 -7.55 -4.13
CA LYS A 247 -10.93 -7.38 -2.97
C LYS A 247 -12.40 -7.55 -3.40
N ASP A 248 -12.82 -6.92 -4.50
CA ASP A 248 -14.20 -7.00 -5.01
C ASP A 248 -14.58 -8.43 -5.43
N THR A 249 -13.62 -9.19 -5.95
CA THR A 249 -13.86 -10.60 -6.35
C THR A 249 -14.00 -11.53 -5.14
N LEU A 250 -13.36 -11.19 -4.01
CA LEU A 250 -13.38 -12.01 -2.79
C LEU A 250 -14.59 -11.72 -1.86
N ARG A 251 -15.30 -10.62 -2.07
CA ARG A 251 -16.51 -10.24 -1.32
C ARG A 251 -17.76 -10.86 -1.89
#